data_8118d2b112b6246190db2eb0c5f60322
#
_entry.id   8118d2b112b6246190db2eb0c5f60322
#
_cell.length_a   1.000
_cell.length_b   1.000
_cell.length_c   1.000
_cell.angle_alpha   90.00
_cell.angle_beta   90.00
_cell.angle_gamma   90.00
#
_symmetry.space_group_name_H-M   'P 1'
#
loop_
_entity.id
_entity.type
_entity.pdbx_description
1 polymer ?
#
loop_
_entity_poly.entity_id
_entity_poly.type
_entity_poly.pdbx_seq_one_letter_code
_entity_poly.pdbx_strand_id
1 'polypeptide(L)'
;MKKFFFVLLALLGMTVIAAEKTVYDFNLNSIDGQSTPLSTFRGKVMLLVNVASRCGYTPQYSGLEALYEKYKDRGFVIVGIPANNFGAQEPGTNQEIKTFCTAKYHVTFPMMAKVSVKGSDITPLYAFLTDRSAHPSTGGEIGWNFTKFLVGPDGRVIGRFDSAVEPDSKQLTSAVEKALANLK
;
A
#
# COMPACT_ATOMS: atom_id res chain seq x y z
N MET A 1 25.60 53.45 43.23
CA MET A 1 25.44 52.96 41.82
C MET A 1 24.98 51.53 41.86
N LYS A 2 23.66 51.28 41.62
CA LYS A 2 23.09 49.93 41.60
C LYS A 2 23.14 49.35 40.17
N LYS A 3 23.93 48.30 39.99
CA LYS A 3 24.01 47.58 38.68
C LYS A 3 22.84 46.62 38.57
N PHE A 4 21.89 46.86 37.62
CA PHE A 4 20.83 45.93 37.24
C PHE A 4 21.43 44.91 36.29
N PHE A 5 21.43 43.64 36.71
CA PHE A 5 21.71 42.49 35.82
C PHE A 5 20.41 42.07 35.13
N PHE A 6 20.31 42.28 33.83
CA PHE A 6 19.23 41.71 33.00
C PHE A 6 19.60 40.28 32.67
N VAL A 7 18.86 39.32 33.24
CA VAL A 7 18.96 37.90 32.82
C VAL A 7 18.05 37.74 31.63
N LEU A 8 18.65 37.54 30.45
CA LEU A 8 17.94 37.24 29.21
C LEU A 8 17.58 35.73 29.19
N LEU A 9 16.32 35.41 29.50
CA LEU A 9 15.82 34.05 29.48
C LEU A 9 15.52 33.65 28.02
N ALA A 10 16.43 32.90 27.40
CA ALA A 10 16.22 32.37 26.05
C ALA A 10 15.19 31.19 26.10
N LEU A 11 13.96 31.45 25.66
CA LEU A 11 12.95 30.43 25.43
C LEU A 11 13.37 29.61 24.21
N LEU A 12 13.96 28.42 24.41
CA LEU A 12 14.11 27.41 23.35
C LEU A 12 12.72 26.88 23.00
N GLY A 13 12.16 27.37 21.91
CA GLY A 13 10.94 26.80 21.34
C GLY A 13 11.24 25.40 20.82
N MET A 14 10.78 24.35 21.51
CA MET A 14 10.74 22.98 20.97
C MET A 14 9.68 22.93 19.87
N THR A 15 10.10 22.96 18.61
CA THR A 15 9.24 22.63 17.48
C THR A 15 8.90 21.14 17.56
N VAL A 16 7.68 20.82 17.97
CA VAL A 16 7.14 19.46 17.85
C VAL A 16 6.92 19.21 16.35
N ILE A 17 7.84 18.48 15.73
CA ILE A 17 7.63 17.96 14.37
C ILE A 17 6.57 16.87 14.49
N ALA A 18 5.35 17.13 13.99
CA ALA A 18 4.33 16.12 13.90
C ALA A 18 4.87 14.96 13.04
N ALA A 19 4.72 13.73 13.51
CA ALA A 19 5.13 12.55 12.75
C ALA A 19 4.39 12.52 11.41
N GLU A 20 5.13 12.35 10.33
CA GLU A 20 4.56 12.24 8.99
C GLU A 20 3.68 10.99 8.90
N LYS A 21 2.47 11.15 8.36
CA LYS A 21 1.51 10.05 8.18
C LYS A 21 2.06 9.03 7.19
N THR A 22 1.92 7.77 7.51
CA THR A 22 2.41 6.64 6.71
C THR A 22 1.30 5.64 6.44
N VAL A 23 1.56 4.63 5.62
CA VAL A 23 0.63 3.51 5.39
C VAL A 23 0.32 2.74 6.68
N TYR A 24 1.20 2.77 7.67
CA TYR A 24 1.00 2.10 8.96
C TYR A 24 -0.09 2.71 9.86
N ASP A 25 -0.55 3.93 9.54
CA ASP A 25 -1.62 4.61 10.27
C ASP A 25 -3.02 4.14 9.85
N PHE A 26 -3.09 3.17 8.91
CA PHE A 26 -4.34 2.65 8.39
C PHE A 26 -4.59 1.21 8.82
N ASN A 27 -5.88 0.89 8.94
CA ASN A 27 -6.39 -0.43 9.24
C ASN A 27 -7.38 -0.85 8.14
N LEU A 28 -7.26 -2.09 7.68
CA LEU A 28 -8.23 -2.74 6.79
C LEU A 28 -8.74 -4.01 7.48
N ASN A 29 -9.85 -4.53 7.00
CA ASN A 29 -10.24 -5.89 7.36
C ASN A 29 -9.60 -6.87 6.38
N SER A 30 -9.12 -8.02 6.86
CA SER A 30 -8.73 -9.13 6.00
C SER A 30 -9.92 -9.65 5.20
N ILE A 31 -9.67 -10.45 4.18
CA ILE A 31 -10.73 -11.12 3.39
C ILE A 31 -11.66 -11.96 4.27
N ASP A 32 -11.19 -12.41 5.44
CA ASP A 32 -11.94 -13.17 6.45
C ASP A 32 -12.63 -12.27 7.49
N GLY A 33 -12.60 -10.95 7.31
CA GLY A 33 -13.27 -9.98 8.18
C GLY A 33 -12.49 -9.60 9.45
N GLN A 34 -11.25 -10.04 9.61
CA GLN A 34 -10.43 -9.72 10.78
C GLN A 34 -9.75 -8.36 10.63
N SER A 35 -9.80 -7.53 11.68
CA SER A 35 -9.08 -6.25 11.71
C SER A 35 -7.58 -6.47 11.53
N THR A 36 -7.02 -5.82 10.51
CA THR A 36 -5.62 -5.98 10.10
C THR A 36 -4.97 -4.59 9.96
N PRO A 37 -4.36 -4.07 11.02
CA PRO A 37 -3.56 -2.86 10.94
C PRO A 37 -2.40 -3.06 9.97
N LEU A 38 -2.19 -2.14 9.04
CA LEU A 38 -1.07 -2.27 8.09
C LEU A 38 0.29 -2.15 8.77
N SER A 39 0.33 -1.64 10.01
CA SER A 39 1.52 -1.68 10.87
C SER A 39 1.99 -3.11 11.23
N THR A 40 1.15 -4.13 11.04
CA THR A 40 1.54 -5.55 11.14
C THR A 40 2.67 -5.92 10.17
N PHE A 41 2.77 -5.18 9.07
CA PHE A 41 3.80 -5.37 8.05
C PHE A 41 5.02 -4.44 8.21
N ARG A 42 5.15 -3.78 9.38
CA ARG A 42 6.28 -2.87 9.67
C ARG A 42 7.62 -3.56 9.49
N GLY A 43 8.56 -2.84 8.88
CA GLY A 43 9.89 -3.38 8.57
C GLY A 43 9.95 -4.21 7.30
N LYS A 44 8.82 -4.44 6.60
CA LYS A 44 8.79 -5.11 5.29
C LYS A 44 8.62 -4.10 4.17
N VAL A 45 9.15 -4.42 3.00
CA VAL A 45 8.77 -3.78 1.75
C VAL A 45 7.39 -4.33 1.34
N MET A 46 6.42 -3.45 1.10
CA MET A 46 5.04 -3.83 0.84
C MET A 46 4.60 -3.38 -0.55
N LEU A 47 3.90 -4.25 -1.27
CA LEU A 47 3.24 -3.91 -2.54
C LEU A 47 1.72 -3.97 -2.35
N LEU A 48 1.08 -2.81 -2.30
CA LEU A 48 -0.39 -2.70 -2.24
C LEU A 48 -0.93 -2.72 -3.65
N VAL A 49 -1.91 -3.59 -3.94
CA VAL A 49 -2.48 -3.75 -5.27
C VAL A 49 -4.01 -3.76 -5.19
N ASN A 50 -4.69 -2.86 -5.87
CA ASN A 50 -6.15 -2.97 -6.03
C ASN A 50 -6.47 -4.00 -7.12
N VAL A 51 -7.19 -5.04 -6.76
CA VAL A 51 -7.40 -6.22 -7.61
C VAL A 51 -8.87 -6.44 -7.97
N ALA A 52 -9.11 -7.23 -9.01
CA ALA A 52 -10.46 -7.61 -9.44
C ALA A 52 -10.45 -8.96 -10.15
N SER A 53 -11.54 -9.74 -9.99
CA SER A 53 -11.68 -11.13 -10.51
C SER A 53 -12.09 -11.22 -11.98
N ARG A 54 -12.66 -10.13 -12.56
CA ARG A 54 -13.23 -10.13 -13.94
C ARG A 54 -12.63 -9.05 -14.83
N CYS A 55 -11.34 -8.73 -14.63
CA CYS A 55 -10.59 -7.73 -15.37
C CYS A 55 -9.71 -8.38 -16.43
N GLY A 56 -9.40 -7.67 -17.53
CA GLY A 56 -8.38 -8.12 -18.48
C GLY A 56 -7.01 -8.31 -17.85
N TYR A 57 -6.72 -7.60 -16.75
CA TYR A 57 -5.47 -7.74 -15.98
C TYR A 57 -5.51 -8.82 -14.89
N THR A 58 -6.63 -9.53 -14.69
CA THR A 58 -6.75 -10.59 -13.67
C THR A 58 -5.66 -11.69 -13.78
N PRO A 59 -5.14 -12.05 -14.98
CA PRO A 59 -4.00 -12.98 -15.07
C PRO A 59 -2.74 -12.54 -14.33
N GLN A 60 -2.59 -11.24 -14.00
CA GLN A 60 -1.47 -10.75 -13.18
C GLN A 60 -1.42 -11.36 -11.77
N TYR A 61 -2.49 -11.98 -11.27
CA TYR A 61 -2.43 -12.72 -10.01
C TYR A 61 -1.33 -13.79 -10.01
N SER A 62 -1.15 -14.50 -11.11
CA SER A 62 -0.06 -15.50 -11.22
C SER A 62 1.32 -14.87 -11.08
N GLY A 63 1.54 -13.72 -11.72
CA GLY A 63 2.81 -13.00 -11.62
C GLY A 63 3.01 -12.38 -10.23
N LEU A 64 1.94 -11.88 -9.60
CA LEU A 64 2.00 -11.37 -8.23
C LEU A 64 2.35 -12.48 -7.24
N GLU A 65 1.74 -13.66 -7.37
CA GLU A 65 2.06 -14.81 -6.52
C GLU A 65 3.52 -15.25 -6.72
N ALA A 66 3.99 -15.36 -7.96
CA ALA A 66 5.38 -15.68 -8.25
C ALA A 66 6.36 -14.65 -7.66
N LEU A 67 6.02 -13.36 -7.74
CA LEU A 67 6.80 -12.28 -7.15
C LEU A 67 6.83 -12.38 -5.61
N TYR A 68 5.67 -12.68 -5.00
CA TYR A 68 5.57 -12.88 -3.56
C TYR A 68 6.40 -14.06 -3.09
N GLU A 69 6.25 -15.22 -3.70
CA GLU A 69 7.02 -16.43 -3.38
C GLU A 69 8.54 -16.18 -3.50
N LYS A 70 8.97 -15.44 -4.51
CA LYS A 70 10.40 -15.13 -4.73
C LYS A 70 11.00 -14.27 -3.62
N TYR A 71 10.23 -13.35 -3.02
CA TYR A 71 10.80 -12.34 -2.13
C TYR A 71 10.25 -12.34 -0.69
N LYS A 72 9.22 -13.14 -0.37
CA LYS A 72 8.58 -13.16 0.97
C LYS A 72 9.56 -13.39 2.12
N ASP A 73 10.52 -14.30 1.93
CA ASP A 73 11.54 -14.64 2.94
C ASP A 73 12.64 -13.59 3.05
N ARG A 74 12.64 -12.60 2.15
CA ARG A 74 13.56 -11.47 2.16
C ARG A 74 12.93 -10.17 2.72
N GLY A 75 11.78 -10.29 3.39
CA GLY A 75 11.10 -9.15 3.97
C GLY A 75 10.17 -8.40 3.01
N PHE A 76 9.62 -9.10 2.01
CA PHE A 76 8.62 -8.58 1.08
C PHE A 76 7.21 -9.09 1.41
N VAL A 77 6.20 -8.27 1.18
CA VAL A 77 4.80 -8.68 1.28
C VAL A 77 3.97 -8.02 0.18
N ILE A 78 3.05 -8.78 -0.40
CA ILE A 78 1.98 -8.26 -1.25
C ILE A 78 0.70 -8.20 -0.44
N VAL A 79 -0.07 -7.12 -0.58
CA VAL A 79 -1.39 -6.97 0.01
C VAL A 79 -2.37 -6.72 -1.13
N GLY A 80 -3.18 -7.72 -1.44
CA GLY A 80 -4.25 -7.64 -2.44
C GLY A 80 -5.50 -7.00 -1.84
N ILE A 81 -6.03 -5.97 -2.49
CA ILE A 81 -7.16 -5.17 -2.01
C ILE A 81 -8.25 -5.19 -3.08
N PRO A 82 -9.26 -6.06 -2.98
CA PRO A 82 -10.34 -6.13 -3.96
C PRO A 82 -11.13 -4.83 -4.05
N ALA A 83 -11.47 -4.40 -5.27
CA ALA A 83 -12.22 -3.17 -5.50
C ALA A 83 -13.16 -3.29 -6.71
N ASN A 84 -14.41 -2.83 -6.55
CA ASN A 84 -15.43 -2.91 -7.59
C ASN A 84 -15.65 -1.60 -8.35
N ASN A 85 -14.74 -0.63 -8.20
CA ASN A 85 -14.90 0.73 -8.74
C ASN A 85 -14.70 0.82 -10.27
N PHE A 86 -14.12 -0.19 -10.90
CA PHE A 86 -13.78 -0.16 -12.32
C PHE A 86 -14.59 -1.21 -13.09
N GLY A 87 -15.60 -0.75 -13.82
CA GLY A 87 -16.45 -1.60 -14.65
C GLY A 87 -17.21 -2.70 -13.90
N ALA A 88 -17.42 -2.54 -12.59
CA ALA A 88 -18.04 -3.57 -11.72
C ALA A 88 -17.37 -4.96 -11.86
N GLN A 89 -16.04 -4.97 -11.99
CA GLN A 89 -15.27 -6.18 -12.28
C GLN A 89 -14.90 -7.01 -11.03
N GLU A 90 -15.36 -6.59 -9.84
CA GLU A 90 -15.25 -7.35 -8.58
C GLU A 90 -16.61 -7.50 -7.86
N PRO A 91 -17.61 -8.14 -8.51
CA PRO A 91 -18.96 -8.20 -7.96
C PRO A 91 -19.11 -9.16 -6.78
N GLY A 92 -18.20 -10.14 -6.65
CA GLY A 92 -18.26 -11.21 -5.65
C GLY A 92 -18.25 -10.72 -4.21
N THR A 93 -18.73 -11.56 -3.29
CA THR A 93 -18.51 -11.43 -1.85
C THR A 93 -17.03 -11.68 -1.52
N ASN A 94 -16.58 -11.28 -0.32
CA ASN A 94 -15.21 -11.58 0.13
C ASN A 94 -14.89 -13.09 0.07
N GLN A 95 -15.86 -13.95 0.43
CA GLN A 95 -15.69 -15.40 0.38
C GLN A 95 -15.54 -15.93 -1.05
N GLU A 96 -16.34 -15.42 -1.99
CA GLU A 96 -16.22 -15.79 -3.41
C GLU A 96 -14.90 -15.32 -4.01
N ILE A 97 -14.45 -14.12 -3.68
CA ILE A 97 -13.14 -13.57 -4.09
C ILE A 97 -12.00 -14.43 -3.54
N LYS A 98 -12.04 -14.77 -2.25
CA LYS A 98 -11.05 -15.64 -1.62
C LYS A 98 -10.97 -17.00 -2.34
N THR A 99 -12.13 -17.63 -2.55
CA THR A 99 -12.22 -18.92 -3.24
C THR A 99 -11.66 -18.83 -4.66
N PHE A 100 -12.03 -17.78 -5.42
CA PHE A 100 -11.51 -17.54 -6.76
C PHE A 100 -9.99 -17.39 -6.79
N CYS A 101 -9.43 -16.53 -5.94
CA CYS A 101 -7.99 -16.28 -5.88
C CYS A 101 -7.21 -17.53 -5.50
N THR A 102 -7.68 -18.28 -4.49
CA THR A 102 -7.00 -19.49 -4.01
C THR A 102 -7.11 -20.61 -5.03
N ALA A 103 -8.31 -20.91 -5.56
CA ALA A 103 -8.52 -22.05 -6.46
C ALA A 103 -7.90 -21.84 -7.84
N LYS A 104 -7.95 -20.61 -8.38
CA LYS A 104 -7.51 -20.34 -9.75
C LYS A 104 -6.07 -19.89 -9.86
N TYR A 105 -5.59 -19.12 -8.89
CA TYR A 105 -4.26 -18.50 -8.94
C TYR A 105 -3.34 -18.91 -7.80
N HIS A 106 -3.83 -19.78 -6.89
CA HIS A 106 -3.07 -20.26 -5.72
C HIS A 106 -2.50 -19.13 -4.85
N VAL A 107 -3.22 -18.00 -4.76
CA VAL A 107 -2.80 -16.82 -4.01
C VAL A 107 -2.59 -17.17 -2.54
N THR A 108 -1.39 -16.90 -2.05
CA THR A 108 -0.98 -17.09 -0.64
C THR A 108 -0.63 -15.78 0.07
N PHE A 109 -0.45 -14.68 -0.66
CA PHE A 109 -0.24 -13.36 -0.06
C PHE A 109 -1.52 -12.84 0.61
N PRO A 110 -1.39 -11.94 1.64
CA PRO A 110 -2.52 -11.34 2.32
C PRO A 110 -3.54 -10.68 1.37
N MET A 111 -4.80 -11.10 1.51
CA MET A 111 -5.94 -10.49 0.83
C MET A 111 -6.80 -9.74 1.83
N MET A 112 -7.20 -8.52 1.49
CA MET A 112 -8.11 -7.70 2.29
C MET A 112 -9.56 -7.85 1.83
N ALA A 113 -10.50 -7.46 2.70
CA ALA A 113 -11.89 -7.32 2.32
C ALA A 113 -12.06 -6.28 1.23
N LYS A 114 -13.07 -6.44 0.38
CA LYS A 114 -13.38 -5.52 -0.69
C LYS A 114 -13.68 -4.12 -0.14
N VAL A 115 -13.05 -3.10 -0.75
CA VAL A 115 -13.21 -1.69 -0.38
C VAL A 115 -13.43 -0.82 -1.62
N SER A 116 -13.84 0.44 -1.40
CA SER A 116 -13.82 1.44 -2.45
C SER A 116 -12.45 2.13 -2.53
N VAL A 117 -11.91 2.24 -3.74
CA VAL A 117 -10.61 2.87 -4.03
C VAL A 117 -10.74 4.19 -4.80
N LYS A 118 -11.99 4.60 -5.09
CA LYS A 118 -12.31 5.81 -5.85
C LYS A 118 -13.74 6.28 -5.53
N GLY A 119 -14.00 7.60 -5.69
CA GLY A 119 -15.34 8.18 -5.50
C GLY A 119 -15.55 8.72 -4.08
N SER A 120 -16.81 9.05 -3.76
CA SER A 120 -17.19 9.70 -2.49
C SER A 120 -17.02 8.79 -1.27
N ASP A 121 -17.03 7.48 -1.47
CA ASP A 121 -16.88 6.43 -0.46
C ASP A 121 -15.46 5.82 -0.41
N ILE A 122 -14.49 6.50 -1.02
CA ILE A 122 -13.09 6.07 -1.04
C ILE A 122 -12.58 5.77 0.37
N THR A 123 -11.97 4.59 0.55
CA THR A 123 -11.42 4.22 1.86
C THR A 123 -10.26 5.13 2.27
N PRO A 124 -10.08 5.44 3.56
CA PRO A 124 -9.04 6.36 4.05
C PRO A 124 -7.63 6.04 3.57
N LEU A 125 -7.27 4.77 3.45
CA LEU A 125 -5.97 4.36 2.88
C LEU A 125 -5.82 4.88 1.45
N TYR A 126 -6.82 4.65 0.59
CA TYR A 126 -6.72 5.08 -0.81
C TYR A 126 -6.86 6.59 -0.98
N ALA A 127 -7.63 7.26 -0.12
CA ALA A 127 -7.64 8.72 -0.07
C ALA A 127 -6.22 9.26 0.22
N PHE A 128 -5.49 8.65 1.15
CA PHE A 128 -4.09 8.99 1.45
C PHE A 128 -3.16 8.67 0.27
N LEU A 129 -3.20 7.45 -0.29
CA LEU A 129 -2.32 7.03 -1.39
C LEU A 129 -2.48 7.89 -2.66
N THR A 130 -3.67 8.45 -2.88
CA THR A 130 -4.00 9.25 -4.06
C THR A 130 -3.87 10.75 -3.84
N ASP A 131 -3.64 11.20 -2.61
CA ASP A 131 -3.44 12.62 -2.30
C ASP A 131 -2.11 13.13 -2.88
N ARG A 132 -2.19 14.05 -3.85
CA ARG A 132 -1.01 14.69 -4.46
C ARG A 132 -0.27 15.63 -3.52
N SER A 133 -0.92 16.13 -2.48
CA SER A 133 -0.26 16.98 -1.49
C SER A 133 0.66 16.17 -0.57
N ALA A 134 0.24 14.96 -0.21
CA ALA A 134 1.05 14.02 0.55
C ALA A 134 2.06 13.27 -0.34
N HIS A 135 1.69 12.99 -1.59
CA HIS A 135 2.46 12.19 -2.53
C HIS A 135 2.60 12.88 -3.90
N PRO A 136 3.44 13.92 -4.04
CA PRO A 136 3.55 14.70 -5.28
C PRO A 136 3.90 13.85 -6.53
N SER A 137 4.69 12.79 -6.35
CA SER A 137 5.16 11.92 -7.46
C SER A 137 4.32 10.65 -7.65
N THR A 138 3.66 10.15 -6.61
CA THR A 138 2.93 8.86 -6.64
C THR A 138 1.44 9.02 -6.44
N GLY A 139 0.96 10.18 -6.01
CA GLY A 139 -0.44 10.50 -5.83
C GLY A 139 -1.22 10.65 -7.15
N GLY A 140 -2.50 10.92 -7.03
CA GLY A 140 -3.45 11.05 -8.13
C GLY A 140 -4.40 9.86 -8.22
N GLU A 141 -5.54 10.08 -8.86
CA GLU A 141 -6.59 9.06 -8.98
C GLU A 141 -6.06 7.74 -9.54
N ILE A 142 -6.63 6.63 -9.07
CA ILE A 142 -6.38 5.31 -9.64
C ILE A 142 -7.10 5.22 -10.98
N GLY A 143 -6.33 4.87 -12.03
CA GLY A 143 -6.87 4.77 -13.39
C GLY A 143 -7.65 3.48 -13.63
N TRP A 144 -7.22 2.36 -13.06
CA TRP A 144 -7.83 1.05 -13.28
C TRP A 144 -7.47 0.02 -12.21
N ASN A 145 -8.05 -1.19 -12.30
CA ASN A 145 -7.63 -2.35 -11.48
C ASN A 145 -6.16 -2.68 -11.71
N PHE A 146 -5.53 -3.30 -10.73
CA PHE A 146 -4.11 -3.69 -10.72
C PHE A 146 -3.11 -2.52 -10.76
N THR A 147 -3.51 -1.33 -10.30
CA THR A 147 -2.56 -0.28 -9.91
C THR A 147 -1.82 -0.72 -8.65
N LYS A 148 -0.52 -0.49 -8.63
CA LYS A 148 0.37 -0.96 -7.56
C LYS A 148 1.04 0.22 -6.89
N PHE A 149 1.10 0.20 -5.54
CA PHE A 149 1.90 1.14 -4.74
C PHE A 149 2.97 0.36 -3.99
N LEU A 150 4.23 0.73 -4.21
CA LEU A 150 5.36 0.19 -3.48
C LEU A 150 5.62 1.04 -2.24
N VAL A 151 5.69 0.39 -1.09
CA VAL A 151 5.85 1.01 0.22
C VAL A 151 7.14 0.50 0.85
N GLY A 152 7.94 1.42 1.36
CA GLY A 152 9.18 1.11 2.07
C GLY A 152 8.97 0.53 3.47
N PRO A 153 10.03 0.03 4.10
CA PRO A 153 9.97 -0.58 5.44
C PRO A 153 9.60 0.40 6.54
N ASP A 154 9.62 1.68 6.26
CA ASP A 154 9.18 2.79 7.13
C ASP A 154 7.72 3.18 6.94
N GLY A 155 7.01 2.54 5.98
CA GLY A 155 5.61 2.81 5.66
C GLY A 155 5.40 3.97 4.69
N ARG A 156 6.45 4.55 4.12
CA ARG A 156 6.35 5.60 3.10
C ARG A 156 6.13 5.01 1.72
N VAL A 157 5.30 5.67 0.91
CA VAL A 157 5.10 5.30 -0.49
C VAL A 157 6.32 5.71 -1.31
N ILE A 158 7.02 4.75 -1.91
CA ILE A 158 8.27 4.95 -2.64
C ILE A 158 8.13 4.71 -4.16
N GLY A 159 6.96 4.22 -4.61
CA GLY A 159 6.71 4.01 -6.02
C GLY A 159 5.24 3.75 -6.32
N ARG A 160 4.84 4.03 -7.57
CA ARG A 160 3.53 3.66 -8.12
C ARG A 160 3.72 3.11 -9.52
N PHE A 161 2.94 2.09 -9.84
CA PHE A 161 2.97 1.43 -11.15
C PHE A 161 1.54 1.26 -11.65
N ASP A 162 1.34 1.61 -12.91
CA ASP A 162 0.04 1.50 -13.53
C ASP A 162 -0.35 0.04 -13.81
N SER A 163 -1.62 -0.18 -14.13
CA SER A 163 -2.22 -1.50 -14.36
C SER A 163 -1.45 -2.35 -15.37
N ALA A 164 -0.94 -1.72 -16.44
CA ALA A 164 -0.22 -2.41 -17.52
C ALA A 164 1.20 -2.86 -17.14
N VAL A 165 1.74 -2.41 -16.00
CA VAL A 165 3.06 -2.85 -15.54
C VAL A 165 2.93 -4.25 -14.94
N GLU A 166 3.44 -5.24 -15.67
CA GLU A 166 3.40 -6.64 -15.24
C GLU A 166 4.26 -6.89 -13.99
N PRO A 167 3.86 -7.83 -13.11
CA PRO A 167 4.59 -8.13 -11.88
C PRO A 167 6.04 -8.60 -12.08
N ASP A 168 6.35 -9.25 -13.20
CA ASP A 168 7.66 -9.73 -13.57
C ASP A 168 8.49 -8.70 -14.38
N SER A 169 7.88 -7.54 -14.72
CA SER A 169 8.56 -6.50 -15.48
C SER A 169 9.84 -6.04 -14.76
N LYS A 170 10.87 -5.71 -15.55
CA LYS A 170 12.11 -5.14 -15.02
C LYS A 170 11.86 -3.86 -14.22
N GLN A 171 10.84 -3.08 -14.61
CA GLN A 171 10.46 -1.85 -13.93
C GLN A 171 10.04 -2.12 -12.48
N LEU A 172 9.14 -3.08 -12.24
CA LEU A 172 8.66 -3.40 -10.89
C LEU A 172 9.69 -4.21 -10.09
N THR A 173 10.27 -5.25 -10.69
CA THR A 173 11.24 -6.12 -9.99
C THR A 173 12.48 -5.37 -9.53
N SER A 174 13.05 -4.47 -10.37
CA SER A 174 14.19 -3.64 -9.94
C SER A 174 13.84 -2.67 -8.82
N ALA A 175 12.62 -2.12 -8.81
CA ALA A 175 12.18 -1.25 -7.72
C ALA A 175 12.03 -2.03 -6.41
N VAL A 176 11.47 -3.23 -6.45
CA VAL A 176 11.35 -4.13 -5.29
C VAL A 176 12.74 -4.52 -4.78
N GLU A 177 13.64 -4.95 -5.65
CA GLU A 177 15.02 -5.35 -5.26
C GLU A 177 15.79 -4.18 -4.63
N LYS A 178 15.65 -2.97 -5.20
CA LYS A 178 16.26 -1.76 -4.62
C LYS A 178 15.70 -1.44 -3.23
N ALA A 179 14.40 -1.60 -3.04
CA ALA A 179 13.79 -1.39 -1.73
C ALA A 179 14.24 -2.43 -0.70
N LEU A 180 14.32 -3.71 -1.11
CA LEU A 180 14.80 -4.81 -0.27
C LEU A 180 16.28 -4.69 0.12
N ALA A 181 17.12 -4.13 -0.75
CA ALA A 181 18.53 -3.89 -0.45
C ALA A 181 18.74 -2.87 0.69
N ASN A 182 17.72 -2.06 0.99
CA ASN A 182 17.73 -1.09 2.09
C ASN A 182 17.20 -1.67 3.41
N LEU A 183 16.77 -2.94 3.45
CA LEU A 183 16.45 -3.66 4.68
C LEU A 183 17.77 -4.06 5.35
N LYS A 184 18.11 -3.39 6.44
CA LYS A 184 19.27 -3.71 7.28
C LYS A 184 18.81 -4.34 8.59
#